data_777d0124460c0ef79249478f47060835
#
_entry.id   777d0124460c0ef79249478f47060835
#
_cell.length_a   1.000
_cell.length_b   1.000
_cell.length_c   1.000
_cell.angle_alpha   90.00
_cell.angle_beta   90.00
_cell.angle_gamma   90.00
#
_symmetry.space_group_name_H-M   'P 1'
#
loop_
_entity.id
_entity.type
_entity.pdbx_description
1 polymer ?
#
loop_
_entity_poly.entity_id
_entity_poly.type
_entity_poly.pdbx_seq_one_letter_code
_entity_poly.pdbx_strand_id
1 'polypeptide(L)'
;MQKTNNNLIIKHFSRKREATALRLLLDVADKRGVSTPHILEGTQVTEADLSDPYFEIEAWQELVAIQNLVERDGDASLGIMSGLQQHLTCYGILGFAMMSCRNLLHALEIAGKFNNISLWINDVDVARHGDTIKFLILGHRLPEYSQNFLATRGMAALVVWVNELIGRAVMPVTCTFKIPKPVDAQEFEKCFGQGIQFGAKQYSIS
;
A
#
# COMPACT_ATOMS: atom_id res chain seq x y z
N MET A 1 -7.96 7.57 26.22
CA MET A 1 -7.61 6.17 26.55
C MET A 1 -7.35 5.29 25.30
N GLN A 2 -8.03 5.50 24.18
CA GLN A 2 -7.79 4.72 22.92
C GLN A 2 -6.44 4.97 22.26
N LYS A 3 -5.89 6.22 22.27
CA LYS A 3 -4.57 6.53 21.66
C LYS A 3 -3.39 5.74 22.28
N THR A 4 -3.42 5.49 23.60
CA THR A 4 -2.32 4.79 24.28
C THR A 4 -2.30 3.29 23.95
N ASN A 5 -3.44 2.66 23.73
CA ASN A 5 -3.52 1.24 23.35
C ASN A 5 -3.10 1.01 21.89
N ASN A 6 -3.46 1.91 20.97
CA ASN A 6 -3.04 1.82 19.57
C ASN A 6 -1.51 1.94 19.43
N ASN A 7 -0.86 2.86 20.15
CA ASN A 7 0.61 3.01 20.12
C ASN A 7 1.36 1.77 20.64
N LEU A 8 0.78 1.00 21.57
CA LEU A 8 1.40 -0.25 22.04
C LEU A 8 1.30 -1.37 21.00
N ILE A 9 0.17 -1.48 20.30
CA ILE A 9 -0.03 -2.48 19.23
C ILE A 9 0.88 -2.19 18.04
N ILE A 10 1.05 -0.92 17.67
CA ILE A 10 1.87 -0.49 16.54
C ILE A 10 3.35 -0.87 16.74
N LYS A 11 3.90 -0.72 17.96
CA LYS A 11 5.30 -1.05 18.27
C LYS A 11 5.67 -2.54 18.12
N HIS A 12 4.72 -3.44 17.94
CA HIS A 12 5.00 -4.84 17.62
C HIS A 12 5.45 -5.06 16.16
N PHE A 13 5.34 -4.04 15.29
CA PHE A 13 5.84 -4.08 13.92
C PHE A 13 7.27 -3.54 13.85
N SER A 14 8.23 -4.29 14.41
CA SER A 14 9.66 -3.90 14.48
C SER A 14 10.48 -4.33 13.26
N ARG A 15 9.84 -4.79 12.18
CA ARG A 15 10.56 -5.18 10.96
C ARG A 15 11.19 -3.95 10.32
N LYS A 16 12.52 -3.98 10.17
CA LYS A 16 13.29 -2.97 9.45
C LYS A 16 13.04 -3.03 7.96
N ARG A 17 13.02 -1.86 7.33
CA ARG A 17 12.79 -1.67 5.90
C ARG A 17 13.32 -0.32 5.45
N GLU A 18 13.64 -0.17 4.18
CA GLU A 18 13.96 1.12 3.60
C GLU A 18 12.82 2.11 3.77
N ALA A 19 13.15 3.39 3.97
CA ALA A 19 12.17 4.46 4.15
C ALA A 19 11.42 4.87 2.86
N THR A 20 11.56 4.10 1.77
CA THR A 20 10.95 4.40 0.46
C THR A 20 9.45 4.62 0.56
N ALA A 21 8.71 3.73 1.23
CA ALA A 21 7.26 3.87 1.37
C ALA A 21 6.86 5.10 2.20
N LEU A 22 7.66 5.47 3.21
CA LEU A 22 7.46 6.69 3.99
C LEU A 22 7.72 7.95 3.15
N ARG A 23 8.76 7.97 2.30
CA ARG A 23 9.00 9.09 1.37
C ARG A 23 7.84 9.29 0.40
N LEU A 24 7.32 8.20 -0.20
CA LEU A 24 6.15 8.26 -1.06
C LEU A 24 4.88 8.73 -0.32
N LEU A 25 4.76 8.40 0.97
CA LEU A 25 3.67 8.90 1.82
C LEU A 25 3.77 10.42 2.01
N LEU A 26 4.98 10.95 2.23
CA LEU A 26 5.22 12.39 2.36
C LEU A 26 4.88 13.15 1.08
N ASP A 27 5.18 12.58 -0.10
CA ASP A 27 4.79 13.18 -1.38
C ASP A 27 3.25 13.24 -1.53
N VAL A 28 2.52 12.25 -1.02
CA VAL A 28 1.05 12.30 -0.96
C VAL A 28 0.59 13.38 0.00
N ALA A 29 1.19 13.45 1.19
CA ALA A 29 0.86 14.44 2.20
C ALA A 29 1.04 15.87 1.69
N ASP A 30 2.16 16.14 1.00
CA ASP A 30 2.46 17.44 0.40
C ASP A 30 1.40 17.82 -0.64
N LYS A 31 1.04 16.93 -1.56
CA LYS A 31 -0.04 17.12 -2.54
C LYS A 31 -1.40 17.39 -1.90
N ARG A 32 -1.60 16.95 -0.67
CA ARG A 32 -2.82 17.16 0.13
C ARG A 32 -2.70 18.38 1.07
N GLY A 33 -1.58 19.11 1.04
CA GLY A 33 -1.33 20.27 1.88
C GLY A 33 -1.10 19.92 3.35
N VAL A 34 -0.67 18.69 3.66
CA VAL A 34 -0.32 18.26 5.02
C VAL A 34 1.20 18.32 5.18
N SER A 35 1.68 19.09 6.16
CA SER A 35 3.10 19.33 6.36
C SER A 35 3.86 18.09 6.83
N THR A 36 5.10 17.93 6.36
CA THR A 36 6.02 16.85 6.76
C THR A 36 6.17 16.72 8.28
N PRO A 37 6.39 17.80 9.06
CA PRO A 37 6.48 17.68 10.51
C PRO A 37 5.24 17.05 11.16
N HIS A 38 4.04 17.34 10.64
CA HIS A 38 2.81 16.74 11.13
C HIS A 38 2.77 15.23 10.88
N ILE A 39 3.18 14.81 9.67
CA ILE A 39 3.23 13.37 9.31
C ILE A 39 4.26 12.62 10.15
N LEU A 40 5.41 13.23 10.42
CA LEU A 40 6.50 12.61 11.18
C LEU A 40 6.30 12.66 12.72
N GLU A 41 5.27 13.35 13.21
CA GLU A 41 4.99 13.42 14.65
C GLU A 41 4.85 12.01 15.26
N GLY A 42 5.63 11.73 16.30
CA GLY A 42 5.61 10.44 17.01
C GLY A 42 6.30 9.28 16.30
N THR A 43 6.80 9.46 15.06
CA THR A 43 7.51 8.40 14.31
C THR A 43 8.95 8.20 14.78
N GLN A 44 9.55 9.17 15.47
CA GLN A 44 10.99 9.22 15.78
C GLN A 44 11.88 9.30 14.52
N VAL A 45 11.34 9.75 13.40
CA VAL A 45 12.05 10.01 12.15
C VAL A 45 12.07 11.49 11.90
N THR A 46 13.21 12.02 11.47
CA THR A 46 13.38 13.43 11.10
C THR A 46 13.50 13.61 9.60
N GLU A 47 13.29 14.82 9.09
CA GLU A 47 13.53 15.13 7.67
C GLU A 47 15.00 14.92 7.28
N ALA A 48 15.94 15.16 8.22
CA ALA A 48 17.35 14.92 7.99
C ALA A 48 17.67 13.43 7.78
N ASP A 49 17.04 12.54 8.54
CA ASP A 49 17.18 11.10 8.37
C ASP A 49 16.72 10.66 6.97
N LEU A 50 15.64 11.25 6.47
CA LEU A 50 15.08 10.93 5.16
C LEU A 50 15.92 11.46 3.98
N SER A 51 16.89 12.32 4.24
CA SER A 51 17.87 12.77 3.24
C SER A 51 18.91 11.69 2.91
N ASP A 52 19.12 10.71 3.79
CA ASP A 52 19.93 9.53 3.50
C ASP A 52 19.10 8.51 2.71
N PRO A 53 19.46 8.19 1.46
CA PRO A 53 18.72 7.22 0.64
C PRO A 53 18.69 5.81 1.22
N TYR A 54 19.65 5.46 2.09
CA TYR A 54 19.77 4.14 2.72
C TYR A 54 19.18 4.10 4.13
N PHE A 55 18.55 5.17 4.57
CA PHE A 55 17.94 5.22 5.90
C PHE A 55 16.84 4.17 6.03
N GLU A 56 16.94 3.37 7.08
CA GLU A 56 15.96 2.33 7.40
C GLU A 56 15.02 2.78 8.52
N ILE A 57 13.77 2.39 8.40
CA ILE A 57 12.73 2.57 9.41
C ILE A 57 12.19 1.21 9.88
N GLU A 58 11.55 1.20 11.02
CA GLU A 58 10.71 0.09 11.42
C GLU A 58 9.27 0.29 10.88
N ALA A 59 8.59 -0.80 10.56
CA ALA A 59 7.24 -0.72 9.98
C ALA A 59 6.25 0.05 10.86
N TRP A 60 6.41 0.04 12.19
CA TRP A 60 5.56 0.83 13.08
C TRP A 60 5.69 2.34 12.87
N GLN A 61 6.87 2.84 12.48
CA GLN A 61 7.10 4.27 12.21
C GLN A 61 6.28 4.72 11.00
N GLU A 62 6.23 3.90 9.96
CA GLU A 62 5.37 4.13 8.80
C GLU A 62 3.88 4.06 9.17
N LEU A 63 3.47 3.12 10.04
CA LEU A 63 2.08 3.04 10.51
C LEU A 63 1.66 4.28 11.28
N VAL A 64 2.54 4.88 12.10
CA VAL A 64 2.27 6.16 12.79
C VAL A 64 2.11 7.29 11.77
N ALA A 65 2.98 7.37 10.76
CA ALA A 65 2.88 8.37 9.72
C ALA A 65 1.57 8.24 8.90
N ILE A 66 1.16 7.00 8.58
CA ILE A 66 -0.13 6.72 7.93
C ILE A 66 -1.29 7.18 8.83
N GLN A 67 -1.23 6.91 10.13
CA GLN A 67 -2.25 7.37 11.07
C GLN A 67 -2.37 8.90 11.05
N ASN A 68 -1.25 9.59 11.12
CA ASN A 68 -1.23 11.06 11.13
C ASN A 68 -1.87 11.63 9.85
N LEU A 69 -1.58 11.03 8.68
CA LEU A 69 -2.17 11.45 7.41
C LEU A 69 -3.68 11.16 7.37
N VAL A 70 -4.09 9.94 7.71
CA VAL A 70 -5.50 9.52 7.66
C VAL A 70 -6.36 10.30 8.65
N GLU A 71 -5.87 10.56 9.87
CA GLU A 71 -6.58 11.37 10.86
C GLU A 71 -6.72 12.84 10.42
N ARG A 72 -5.76 13.36 9.65
CA ARG A 72 -5.75 14.75 9.21
C ARG A 72 -6.61 15.01 7.98
N ASP A 73 -6.57 14.13 6.99
CA ASP A 73 -7.22 14.29 5.68
C ASP A 73 -8.54 13.50 5.60
N GLY A 74 -8.53 12.23 6.02
CA GLY A 74 -9.71 11.37 6.05
C GLY A 74 -10.19 10.83 4.70
N ASP A 75 -9.54 11.17 3.59
CA ASP A 75 -9.93 10.72 2.25
C ASP A 75 -9.63 9.23 2.06
N ALA A 76 -10.65 8.46 1.65
CA ALA A 76 -10.52 7.02 1.42
C ALA A 76 -9.56 6.66 0.28
N SER A 77 -9.27 7.60 -0.63
CA SER A 77 -8.39 7.40 -1.80
C SER A 77 -6.90 7.63 -1.50
N LEU A 78 -6.52 8.09 -0.30
CA LEU A 78 -5.11 8.34 0.06
C LEU A 78 -4.19 7.14 -0.21
N GLY A 79 -4.66 5.93 0.09
CA GLY A 79 -3.91 4.72 -0.21
C GLY A 79 -3.71 4.52 -1.72
N ILE A 80 -4.72 4.81 -2.53
CA ILE A 80 -4.61 4.75 -4.00
C ILE A 80 -3.53 5.72 -4.48
N MET A 81 -3.56 6.98 -4.03
CA MET A 81 -2.56 7.99 -4.40
C MET A 81 -1.14 7.54 -4.07
N SER A 82 -0.95 6.91 -2.90
CA SER A 82 0.35 6.36 -2.49
C SER A 82 0.74 5.14 -3.33
N GLY A 83 -0.19 4.23 -3.62
CA GLY A 83 0.05 3.02 -4.39
C GLY A 83 0.40 3.29 -5.85
N LEU A 84 -0.21 4.30 -6.47
CA LEU A 84 0.09 4.69 -7.85
C LEU A 84 1.53 5.21 -8.06
N GLN A 85 2.23 5.57 -6.98
CA GLN A 85 3.64 5.96 -7.02
C GLN A 85 4.60 4.77 -6.82
N GLN A 86 4.07 3.58 -6.48
CA GLN A 86 4.88 2.41 -6.18
C GLN A 86 5.22 1.61 -7.44
N HIS A 87 6.10 2.15 -8.27
CA HIS A 87 6.65 1.49 -9.45
C HIS A 87 7.49 0.24 -9.07
N LEU A 88 7.69 -0.69 -10.00
CA LEU A 88 8.52 -1.88 -9.77
C LEU A 88 9.93 -1.52 -9.28
N THR A 89 10.48 -0.41 -9.75
CA THR A 89 11.80 0.11 -9.32
C THR A 89 11.88 0.48 -7.83
N CYS A 90 10.74 0.77 -7.18
CA CYS A 90 10.69 1.05 -5.75
C CYS A 90 10.92 -0.20 -4.87
N TYR A 91 10.90 -1.40 -5.47
CA TYR A 91 10.99 -2.67 -4.76
C TYR A 91 12.37 -3.33 -4.84
N GLY A 92 13.39 -2.59 -5.31
CA GLY A 92 14.77 -3.05 -5.36
C GLY A 92 14.91 -4.41 -6.05
N ILE A 93 15.54 -5.37 -5.38
CA ILE A 93 15.79 -6.71 -5.92
C ILE A 93 14.50 -7.48 -6.24
N LEU A 94 13.43 -7.28 -5.50
CA LEU A 94 12.15 -7.92 -5.77
C LEU A 94 11.54 -7.42 -7.08
N GLY A 95 11.54 -6.10 -7.29
CA GLY A 95 11.06 -5.51 -8.55
C GLY A 95 11.88 -6.00 -9.76
N PHE A 96 13.21 -6.06 -9.62
CA PHE A 96 14.07 -6.61 -10.64
C PHE A 96 13.79 -8.09 -10.94
N ALA A 97 13.58 -8.91 -9.91
CA ALA A 97 13.21 -10.32 -10.07
C ALA A 97 11.87 -10.47 -10.81
N MET A 98 10.86 -9.62 -10.49
CA MET A 98 9.57 -9.61 -11.17
C MET A 98 9.72 -9.25 -12.66
N MET A 99 10.49 -8.22 -13.00
CA MET A 99 10.77 -7.81 -14.39
C MET A 99 11.51 -8.89 -15.19
N SER A 100 12.27 -9.75 -14.51
CA SER A 100 13.03 -10.84 -15.14
C SER A 100 12.19 -12.12 -15.33
N CYS A 101 10.94 -12.14 -14.90
CA CYS A 101 10.07 -13.31 -15.00
C CYS A 101 9.61 -13.55 -16.45
N ARG A 102 9.38 -14.84 -16.80
CA ARG A 102 8.98 -15.26 -18.16
C ARG A 102 7.57 -14.81 -18.55
N ASN A 103 6.72 -14.57 -17.59
CA ASN A 103 5.33 -14.14 -17.80
C ASN A 103 4.78 -13.48 -16.52
N LEU A 104 3.63 -12.82 -16.67
CA LEU A 104 2.96 -12.09 -15.61
C LEU A 104 2.61 -12.97 -14.41
N LEU A 105 2.07 -14.18 -14.65
CA LEU A 105 1.71 -15.11 -13.58
C LEU A 105 2.90 -15.38 -12.65
N HIS A 106 4.04 -15.73 -13.22
CA HIS A 106 5.26 -16.01 -12.45
C HIS A 106 5.75 -14.78 -11.70
N ALA A 107 5.67 -13.59 -12.30
CA ALA A 107 6.03 -12.34 -11.61
C ALA A 107 5.15 -12.09 -10.38
N LEU A 108 3.84 -12.28 -10.50
CA LEU A 108 2.89 -12.09 -9.41
C LEU A 108 3.01 -13.17 -8.32
N GLU A 109 3.31 -14.42 -8.69
CA GLU A 109 3.65 -15.48 -7.73
C GLU A 109 4.91 -15.15 -6.91
N ILE A 110 5.95 -14.61 -7.59
CA ILE A 110 7.19 -14.12 -6.92
C ILE A 110 6.85 -12.98 -5.96
N ALA A 111 6.04 -12.00 -6.38
CA ALA A 111 5.61 -10.90 -5.52
C ALA A 111 4.90 -11.40 -4.25
N GLY A 112 3.97 -12.32 -4.38
CA GLY A 112 3.27 -12.92 -3.24
C GLY A 112 4.19 -13.72 -2.32
N LYS A 113 5.04 -14.57 -2.89
CA LYS A 113 5.97 -15.42 -2.14
C LYS A 113 6.98 -14.62 -1.33
N PHE A 114 7.48 -13.52 -1.88
CA PHE A 114 8.49 -12.66 -1.27
C PHE A 114 7.92 -11.35 -0.72
N ASN A 115 6.62 -11.31 -0.40
CA ASN A 115 5.98 -10.14 0.18
C ASN A 115 6.67 -9.64 1.46
N ASN A 116 7.33 -10.52 2.19
CA ASN A 116 8.08 -10.17 3.40
C ASN A 116 9.28 -9.25 3.18
N ILE A 117 9.81 -9.12 1.96
CA ILE A 117 10.86 -8.17 1.60
C ILE A 117 10.34 -7.01 0.74
N SER A 118 9.02 -6.90 0.56
CA SER A 118 8.38 -5.83 -0.19
C SER A 118 8.14 -4.58 0.67
N LEU A 119 7.67 -3.51 0.03
CA LEU A 119 7.18 -2.30 0.72
C LEU A 119 5.84 -2.52 1.44
N TRP A 120 5.20 -3.68 1.29
CA TRP A 120 3.91 -3.96 1.89
C TRP A 120 4.04 -4.38 3.35
N ILE A 121 3.13 -3.88 4.18
CA ILE A 121 3.01 -4.28 5.60
C ILE A 121 1.95 -5.36 5.74
N ASN A 122 0.96 -5.39 4.84
CA ASN A 122 -0.07 -6.42 4.82
C ASN A 122 0.50 -7.78 4.44
N ASP A 123 -0.08 -8.83 5.02
CA ASP A 123 0.01 -10.16 4.44
C ASP A 123 -0.88 -10.25 3.20
N VAL A 124 -0.51 -11.06 2.23
CA VAL A 124 -1.27 -11.31 1.02
C VAL A 124 -1.41 -12.81 0.78
N ASP A 125 -2.56 -13.21 0.28
CA ASP A 125 -2.77 -14.55 -0.26
C ASP A 125 -3.00 -14.44 -1.76
N VAL A 126 -2.32 -15.29 -2.53
CA VAL A 126 -2.35 -15.26 -4.00
C VAL A 126 -2.89 -16.58 -4.50
N ALA A 127 -4.05 -16.56 -5.14
CA ALA A 127 -4.70 -17.74 -5.69
C ALA A 127 -4.91 -17.59 -7.20
N ARG A 128 -4.71 -18.69 -7.92
CA ARG A 128 -5.08 -18.80 -9.32
C ARG A 128 -6.41 -19.52 -9.48
N HIS A 129 -7.32 -18.91 -10.22
CA HIS A 129 -8.62 -19.49 -10.60
C HIS A 129 -8.77 -19.46 -12.14
N GLY A 130 -8.46 -20.56 -12.80
CA GLY A 130 -8.43 -20.63 -14.28
C GLY A 130 -7.42 -19.66 -14.86
N ASP A 131 -7.89 -18.69 -15.63
CA ASP A 131 -7.06 -17.65 -16.27
C ASP A 131 -6.96 -16.36 -15.43
N THR A 132 -7.49 -16.37 -14.22
CA THR A 132 -7.49 -15.20 -13.32
C THR A 132 -6.58 -15.46 -12.12
N ILE A 133 -5.79 -14.44 -11.77
CA ILE A 133 -5.01 -14.40 -10.53
C ILE A 133 -5.74 -13.46 -9.58
N LYS A 134 -5.98 -13.93 -8.36
CA LYS A 134 -6.61 -13.15 -7.30
C LYS A 134 -5.64 -12.89 -6.16
N PHE A 135 -5.47 -11.61 -5.80
CA PHE A 135 -4.82 -11.20 -4.56
C PHE A 135 -5.88 -10.92 -3.50
N LEU A 136 -5.73 -11.56 -2.36
CA LEU A 136 -6.48 -11.27 -1.16
C LEU A 136 -5.57 -10.52 -0.19
N ILE A 137 -5.96 -9.29 0.17
CA ILE A 137 -5.17 -8.45 1.06
C ILE A 137 -5.61 -8.70 2.50
N LEU A 138 -4.72 -9.22 3.31
CA LEU A 138 -4.99 -9.57 4.70
C LEU A 138 -4.56 -8.43 5.62
N GLY A 139 -5.47 -7.95 6.46
CA GLY A 139 -5.22 -6.81 7.35
C GLY A 139 -5.55 -7.08 8.83
N HIS A 140 -5.87 -8.33 9.19
CA HIS A 140 -6.39 -8.68 10.52
C HIS A 140 -5.44 -8.37 11.69
N ARG A 141 -4.14 -8.19 11.44
CA ARG A 141 -3.12 -7.81 12.43
C ARG A 141 -2.86 -6.32 12.49
N LEU A 142 -3.44 -5.55 11.57
CA LEU A 142 -3.17 -4.12 11.43
C LEU A 142 -4.21 -3.29 12.19
N PRO A 143 -3.84 -2.12 12.71
CA PRO A 143 -4.80 -1.16 13.25
C PRO A 143 -5.88 -0.80 12.22
N GLU A 144 -7.13 -0.64 12.66
CA GLU A 144 -8.27 -0.45 11.77
C GLU A 144 -8.10 0.74 10.82
N TYR A 145 -7.59 1.88 11.33
CA TYR A 145 -7.35 3.09 10.53
C TYR A 145 -6.41 2.85 9.34
N SER A 146 -5.42 1.96 9.51
CA SER A 146 -4.42 1.68 8.47
C SER A 146 -4.88 0.61 7.48
N GLN A 147 -5.88 -0.20 7.81
CA GLN A 147 -6.30 -1.33 6.97
C GLN A 147 -6.77 -0.88 5.59
N ASN A 148 -7.63 0.16 5.52
CA ASN A 148 -8.11 0.68 4.24
C ASN A 148 -6.96 1.30 3.45
N PHE A 149 -6.17 2.17 4.07
CA PHE A 149 -5.04 2.82 3.41
C PHE A 149 -4.06 1.79 2.82
N LEU A 150 -3.62 0.82 3.63
CA LEU A 150 -2.66 -0.18 3.19
C LEU A 150 -3.23 -1.13 2.13
N ALA A 151 -4.51 -1.51 2.24
CA ALA A 151 -5.15 -2.38 1.25
C ALA A 151 -5.29 -1.65 -0.10
N THR A 152 -5.81 -0.42 -0.11
CA THR A 152 -5.97 0.36 -1.34
C THR A 152 -4.62 0.71 -1.96
N ARG A 153 -3.59 1.01 -1.14
CA ARG A 153 -2.22 1.21 -1.59
C ARG A 153 -1.67 -0.01 -2.30
N GLY A 154 -1.78 -1.18 -1.69
CA GLY A 154 -1.30 -2.42 -2.30
C GLY A 154 -2.03 -2.77 -3.58
N MET A 155 -3.36 -2.63 -3.61
CA MET A 155 -4.15 -2.90 -4.81
C MET A 155 -3.79 -1.93 -5.96
N ALA A 156 -3.58 -0.65 -5.67
CA ALA A 156 -3.14 0.34 -6.68
C ALA A 156 -1.72 0.05 -7.19
N ALA A 157 -0.80 -0.34 -6.29
CA ALA A 157 0.54 -0.78 -6.69
C ALA A 157 0.50 -2.01 -7.61
N LEU A 158 -0.38 -2.98 -7.35
CA LEU A 158 -0.58 -4.13 -8.25
C LEU A 158 -1.01 -3.69 -9.66
N VAL A 159 -1.90 -2.71 -9.77
CA VAL A 159 -2.29 -2.16 -11.09
C VAL A 159 -1.08 -1.56 -11.80
N VAL A 160 -0.25 -0.79 -11.10
CA VAL A 160 0.99 -0.22 -11.65
C VAL A 160 1.93 -1.33 -12.11
N TRP A 161 2.20 -2.34 -11.28
CA TRP A 161 3.10 -3.45 -11.62
C TRP A 161 2.63 -4.23 -12.84
N VAL A 162 1.33 -4.56 -12.90
CA VAL A 162 0.76 -5.28 -14.04
C VAL A 162 0.91 -4.46 -15.31
N ASN A 163 0.63 -3.15 -15.27
CA ASN A 163 0.78 -2.26 -16.42
C ASN A 163 2.23 -2.15 -16.89
N GLU A 164 3.19 -2.05 -15.95
CA GLU A 164 4.62 -1.99 -16.28
C GLU A 164 5.13 -3.32 -16.85
N LEU A 165 4.71 -4.47 -16.28
CA LEU A 165 5.12 -5.78 -16.76
C LEU A 165 4.55 -6.13 -18.14
N ILE A 166 3.33 -5.66 -18.44
CA ILE A 166 2.68 -5.88 -19.74
C ILE A 166 3.10 -4.83 -20.78
N GLY A 167 3.55 -3.65 -20.32
CA GLY A 167 3.91 -2.52 -21.19
C GLY A 167 2.70 -1.77 -21.77
N ARG A 168 1.50 -1.95 -21.18
CA ARG A 168 0.28 -1.23 -21.55
C ARG A 168 -0.69 -1.13 -20.39
N ALA A 169 -1.58 -0.15 -20.44
CA ALA A 169 -2.65 0.00 -19.46
C ALA A 169 -3.67 -1.15 -19.57
N VAL A 170 -3.90 -1.82 -18.46
CA VAL A 170 -4.96 -2.83 -18.28
C VAL A 170 -5.67 -2.54 -16.97
N MET A 171 -6.95 -2.91 -16.90
CA MET A 171 -7.75 -2.76 -15.70
C MET A 171 -8.01 -4.13 -15.06
N PRO A 172 -8.10 -4.20 -13.73
CA PRO A 172 -8.50 -5.42 -13.05
C PRO A 172 -9.92 -5.84 -13.47
N VAL A 173 -10.17 -7.13 -13.41
CA VAL A 173 -11.49 -7.71 -13.71
C VAL A 173 -12.49 -7.40 -12.59
N THR A 174 -12.04 -7.57 -11.34
CA THR A 174 -12.83 -7.24 -10.14
C THR A 174 -11.95 -6.69 -9.03
N CYS A 175 -12.52 -5.72 -8.29
CA CYS A 175 -11.93 -5.19 -7.06
C CYS A 175 -12.97 -5.17 -5.95
N THR A 176 -12.64 -5.66 -4.76
CA THR A 176 -13.54 -5.61 -3.61
C THR A 176 -12.92 -4.83 -2.45
N PHE A 177 -13.72 -3.97 -1.83
CA PHE A 177 -13.34 -3.10 -0.72
C PHE A 177 -14.27 -3.29 0.47
N LYS A 178 -13.72 -3.39 1.68
CA LYS A 178 -14.51 -3.52 2.92
C LYS A 178 -15.22 -2.22 3.29
N ILE A 179 -14.68 -1.08 2.89
CA ILE A 179 -15.29 0.22 3.16
C ILE A 179 -16.63 0.40 2.44
N PRO A 180 -17.55 1.22 2.96
CA PRO A 180 -18.71 1.67 2.21
C PRO A 180 -18.26 2.49 0.99
N LYS A 181 -19.14 2.61 -0.02
CA LYS A 181 -18.84 3.44 -1.19
C LYS A 181 -18.58 4.88 -0.74
N PRO A 182 -17.40 5.47 -1.03
CA PRO A 182 -17.13 6.87 -0.74
C PRO A 182 -18.11 7.79 -1.47
N VAL A 183 -18.34 8.99 -0.93
CA VAL A 183 -19.17 10.02 -1.59
C VAL A 183 -18.54 10.39 -2.95
N ASP A 184 -17.21 10.54 -2.97
CA ASP A 184 -16.45 10.64 -4.21
C ASP A 184 -15.64 9.36 -4.44
N ALA A 185 -16.08 8.56 -5.40
CA ALA A 185 -15.42 7.31 -5.79
C ALA A 185 -14.57 7.46 -7.07
N GLN A 186 -14.38 8.68 -7.57
CA GLN A 186 -13.74 8.92 -8.86
C GLN A 186 -12.32 8.33 -8.95
N GLU A 187 -11.51 8.49 -7.88
CA GLU A 187 -10.15 7.95 -7.87
C GLU A 187 -10.15 6.41 -7.86
N PHE A 188 -11.15 5.78 -7.22
CA PHE A 188 -11.33 4.33 -7.29
C PHE A 188 -11.66 3.88 -8.72
N GLU A 189 -12.60 4.55 -9.38
CA GLU A 189 -13.03 4.22 -10.75
C GLU A 189 -11.90 4.44 -11.77
N LYS A 190 -11.11 5.50 -11.61
CA LYS A 190 -9.93 5.75 -12.45
C LYS A 190 -8.87 4.67 -12.30
N CYS A 191 -8.60 4.22 -11.07
CA CYS A 191 -7.55 3.24 -10.79
C CYS A 191 -7.98 1.81 -11.11
N PHE A 192 -9.22 1.44 -10.76
CA PHE A 192 -9.68 0.05 -10.77
C PHE A 192 -10.77 -0.24 -11.80
N GLY A 193 -11.22 0.77 -12.56
CA GLY A 193 -12.26 0.61 -13.58
C GLY A 193 -13.66 0.42 -12.98
N GLN A 194 -14.53 -0.29 -13.71
CA GLN A 194 -15.96 -0.44 -13.34
C GLN A 194 -16.24 -1.70 -12.49
N GLY A 195 -15.27 -2.61 -12.37
CA GLY A 195 -15.44 -3.89 -11.63
C GLY A 195 -15.30 -3.75 -10.10
N ILE A 196 -15.80 -2.65 -9.52
CA ILE A 196 -15.63 -2.32 -8.10
C ILE A 196 -16.86 -2.72 -7.28
N GLN A 197 -16.61 -3.41 -6.15
CA GLN A 197 -17.61 -3.70 -5.14
C GLN A 197 -17.17 -3.12 -3.78
N PHE A 198 -17.93 -2.20 -3.24
CA PHE A 198 -17.80 -1.66 -1.88
C PHE A 198 -18.65 -2.44 -0.87
N GLY A 199 -18.34 -2.33 0.41
CA GLY A 199 -19.03 -3.03 1.48
C GLY A 199 -18.82 -4.54 1.48
N ALA A 200 -17.75 -5.01 0.84
CA ALA A 200 -17.42 -6.43 0.78
C ALA A 200 -16.82 -6.95 2.11
N LYS A 201 -16.75 -8.27 2.26
CA LYS A 201 -16.14 -8.90 3.45
C LYS A 201 -14.61 -8.80 3.50
N GLN A 202 -13.97 -8.55 2.36
CA GLN A 202 -12.50 -8.58 2.21
C GLN A 202 -12.04 -7.61 1.14
N TYR A 203 -10.75 -7.22 1.20
CA TYR A 203 -10.08 -6.51 0.13
C TYR A 203 -9.50 -7.53 -0.84
N SER A 204 -9.85 -7.45 -2.12
CA SER A 204 -9.27 -8.30 -3.16
C SER A 204 -9.23 -7.64 -4.51
N ILE A 205 -8.30 -8.08 -5.37
CA ILE A 205 -8.13 -7.64 -6.76
C ILE A 205 -7.82 -8.85 -7.64
N SER A 206 -8.40 -8.91 -8.82
CA SER A 206 -8.16 -9.95 -9.81
C SER A 206 -8.15 -9.40 -11.24
#